data_52924f239dc06f0dcb7f48ef570858a5
#
_entry.id   52924f239dc06f0dcb7f48ef570858a5
#
_cell.length_a   1.000
_cell.length_b   1.000
_cell.length_c   1.000
_cell.angle_alpha   90.00
_cell.angle_beta   90.00
_cell.angle_gamma   90.00
#
_symmetry.space_group_name_H-M   'P 1'
#
loop_
_entity.id
_entity.type
_entity.pdbx_description
1 polymer ?
#
loop_
_entity_poly.entity_id
_entity_poly.type
_entity_poly.pdbx_seq_one_letter_code
_entity_poly.pdbx_strand_id
1 'polypeptide(L)'
;LSEPDHSFSGPTRRRAIVIGGGTSGMLAAAALREHADDITVVERDSLPQEPAPRKGLPQARHAHLLWSGGARAMEELLPGVTGRWLAAGARRIALPTGLVSMQSQGWLRRWPETQFVIACSRDLLDWVIRERATADPRIKVLSRTELLCLEGSSARVTGVRVRTHDGEERVLTADLVVDASGRGSRAPLWLGALGVPAPRHEEVDSGLAYASRVFRAPDGTEDFPLVNVQSDARQSVPGRTTTIVPIEDGRWLVTLSGTRGGQPGGAADEFETFARSVRHPVVGELINGLEALSDVVVTRSTVNRRNYFEKVKSWPEGFVVLGDAVATYNPVYGHGLSVAAQGAVALRDNLVSHGLTAPRLAAKVQRAVARPVSLAWELAVGQDIQYPGAVGKQPGGAARLLRRYVDRLLLTATGHPAVTKALFDVMTLSGPPTALVRPGIVLAVLRGPTLPQLTAPPLTDRELALAQSPQKTP
;
A
#
# COMPACT_ATOMS: atom_id res chain seq x y z
N LEU A 1 31.15 -51.78 31.02
CA LEU A 1 31.56 -50.47 30.57
C LEU A 1 30.74 -50.18 29.31
N SER A 2 29.62 -49.45 29.46
CA SER A 2 28.76 -49.00 28.38
C SER A 2 29.28 -47.64 27.97
N GLU A 3 29.63 -47.48 26.70
CA GLU A 3 29.97 -46.16 26.10
C GLU A 3 28.72 -45.26 26.07
N PRO A 4 28.84 -43.95 26.34
CA PRO A 4 27.74 -43.03 26.18
C PRO A 4 27.56 -42.73 24.70
N ASP A 5 26.37 -43.00 24.20
CA ASP A 5 25.89 -42.67 22.86
C ASP A 5 25.85 -41.12 22.70
N HIS A 6 26.92 -40.54 22.16
CA HIS A 6 26.95 -39.14 21.73
C HIS A 6 26.25 -39.02 20.36
N SER A 7 24.92 -39.03 20.39
CA SER A 7 24.15 -38.54 19.25
C SER A 7 24.46 -37.07 19.04
N PHE A 8 25.33 -36.74 18.09
CA PHE A 8 25.51 -35.41 17.55
C PHE A 8 24.18 -35.01 16.90
N SER A 9 23.33 -34.32 17.64
CA SER A 9 22.23 -33.57 17.04
C SER A 9 22.86 -32.45 16.21
N GLY A 10 22.89 -32.60 14.88
CA GLY A 10 23.29 -31.55 13.97
C GLY A 10 22.47 -30.26 14.23
N PRO A 11 22.96 -29.09 13.83
CA PRO A 11 22.29 -27.84 14.11
C PRO A 11 20.82 -27.91 13.67
N THR A 12 19.92 -27.69 14.62
CA THR A 12 18.48 -27.74 14.37
C THR A 12 18.14 -26.70 13.26
N ARG A 13 17.63 -27.18 12.12
CA ARG A 13 17.33 -26.35 10.96
C ARG A 13 16.21 -25.35 11.29
N ARG A 14 16.48 -24.06 11.14
CA ARG A 14 15.54 -22.98 11.43
C ARG A 14 14.50 -22.87 10.32
N ARG A 15 13.22 -22.93 10.65
CA ARG A 15 12.11 -22.97 9.70
C ARG A 15 11.18 -21.78 9.91
N ALA A 16 10.77 -21.15 8.81
CA ALA A 16 9.74 -20.12 8.83
C ALA A 16 8.63 -20.44 7.81
N ILE A 17 7.41 -20.09 8.18
CA ILE A 17 6.24 -20.19 7.31
C ILE A 17 5.65 -18.81 7.14
N VAL A 18 5.37 -18.44 5.88
CA VAL A 18 4.68 -17.21 5.51
C VAL A 18 3.34 -17.56 4.90
N ILE A 19 2.26 -17.01 5.44
CA ILE A 19 0.89 -17.22 4.96
C ILE A 19 0.55 -16.10 3.98
N GLY A 20 0.30 -16.46 2.71
CA GLY A 20 -0.02 -15.54 1.62
C GLY A 20 1.19 -15.19 0.75
N GLY A 21 1.08 -15.44 -0.56
CA GLY A 21 2.09 -15.18 -1.60
C GLY A 21 1.90 -13.84 -2.32
N GLY A 22 1.24 -12.85 -1.67
CA GLY A 22 1.16 -11.48 -2.15
C GLY A 22 2.40 -10.66 -1.83
N THR A 23 2.38 -9.35 -2.16
CA THR A 23 3.50 -8.42 -1.88
C THR A 23 4.01 -8.54 -0.44
N SER A 24 3.12 -8.45 0.57
CA SER A 24 3.53 -8.52 1.99
C SER A 24 4.21 -9.85 2.32
N GLY A 25 3.71 -10.96 1.78
CA GLY A 25 4.27 -12.29 2.05
C GLY A 25 5.64 -12.49 1.38
N MET A 26 5.81 -12.05 0.15
CA MET A 26 7.10 -12.13 -0.53
C MET A 26 8.16 -11.24 0.14
N LEU A 27 7.78 -10.04 0.61
CA LEU A 27 8.67 -9.17 1.37
C LEU A 27 8.99 -9.75 2.76
N ALA A 28 8.04 -10.41 3.41
CA ALA A 28 8.28 -11.13 4.67
C ALA A 28 9.24 -12.32 4.47
N ALA A 29 9.07 -13.08 3.39
CA ALA A 29 9.99 -14.17 3.04
C ALA A 29 11.41 -13.63 2.77
N ALA A 30 11.53 -12.52 2.05
CA ALA A 30 12.81 -11.84 1.84
C ALA A 30 13.45 -11.36 3.15
N ALA A 31 12.66 -10.85 4.10
CA ALA A 31 13.15 -10.44 5.41
C ALA A 31 13.68 -11.62 6.26
N LEU A 32 13.18 -12.82 6.02
CA LEU A 32 13.55 -14.04 6.75
C LEU A 32 14.80 -14.75 6.18
N ARG A 33 15.20 -14.46 4.94
CA ARG A 33 16.22 -15.26 4.20
C ARG A 33 17.56 -15.41 4.90
N GLU A 34 18.01 -14.42 5.68
CA GLU A 34 19.27 -14.50 6.42
C GLU A 34 19.11 -15.12 7.83
N HIS A 35 17.87 -15.46 8.22
CA HIS A 35 17.54 -15.90 9.58
C HIS A 35 16.92 -17.29 9.64
N ALA A 36 16.39 -17.79 8.54
CA ALA A 36 15.82 -19.12 8.40
C ALA A 36 16.52 -19.92 7.31
N ASP A 37 16.69 -21.23 7.54
CA ASP A 37 17.33 -22.15 6.59
C ASP A 37 16.32 -22.72 5.59
N ASP A 38 15.01 -22.62 5.90
CA ASP A 38 13.89 -23.08 5.08
C ASP A 38 12.68 -22.15 5.28
N ILE A 39 12.20 -21.54 4.21
CA ILE A 39 11.09 -20.58 4.22
C ILE A 39 10.02 -21.09 3.29
N THR A 40 8.86 -21.43 3.85
CA THR A 40 7.71 -21.91 3.09
C THR A 40 6.64 -20.85 3.00
N VAL A 41 6.34 -20.38 1.78
CA VAL A 41 5.22 -19.47 1.52
C VAL A 41 4.00 -20.32 1.14
N VAL A 42 2.95 -20.27 1.96
CA VAL A 42 1.68 -20.96 1.70
C VAL A 42 0.73 -20.02 0.96
N GLU A 43 0.34 -20.36 -0.27
CA GLU A 43 -0.54 -19.54 -1.09
C GLU A 43 -1.70 -20.35 -1.64
N ARG A 44 -2.92 -19.86 -1.42
CA ARG A 44 -4.15 -20.54 -1.85
C ARG A 44 -4.38 -20.52 -3.36
N ASP A 45 -3.88 -19.46 -4.05
CA ASP A 45 -4.03 -19.29 -5.49
C ASP A 45 -2.84 -19.88 -6.25
N SER A 46 -3.01 -20.10 -7.56
CA SER A 46 -1.87 -20.27 -8.46
C SER A 46 -1.21 -18.92 -8.69
N LEU A 47 0.12 -18.86 -8.57
CA LEU A 47 0.88 -17.65 -8.87
C LEU A 47 1.29 -17.65 -10.35
N PRO A 48 0.99 -16.57 -11.09
CA PRO A 48 1.37 -16.47 -12.50
C PRO A 48 2.90 -16.34 -12.66
N GLN A 49 3.43 -16.90 -13.76
CA GLN A 49 4.87 -16.86 -14.07
C GLN A 49 5.31 -15.56 -14.74
N GLU A 50 4.36 -14.76 -15.20
CA GLU A 50 4.53 -13.46 -15.87
C GLU A 50 3.58 -12.42 -15.25
N PRO A 51 3.70 -11.11 -15.62
CA PRO A 51 2.75 -10.10 -15.19
C PRO A 51 1.33 -10.42 -15.66
N ALA A 52 0.48 -10.88 -14.76
CA ALA A 52 -0.90 -11.28 -15.07
C ALA A 52 -1.83 -11.10 -13.86
N PRO A 53 -3.12 -10.82 -14.10
CA PRO A 53 -4.12 -10.69 -13.05
C PRO A 53 -4.26 -11.95 -12.19
N ARG A 54 -4.43 -11.76 -10.88
CA ARG A 54 -4.69 -12.84 -9.92
C ARG A 54 -6.15 -12.82 -9.48
N LYS A 55 -6.78 -14.01 -9.43
CA LYS A 55 -8.17 -14.16 -8.99
C LYS A 55 -8.40 -13.61 -7.57
N GLY A 56 -7.46 -13.87 -6.67
CA GLY A 56 -7.53 -13.41 -5.26
C GLY A 56 -7.19 -11.94 -5.03
N LEU A 57 -6.92 -11.15 -6.09
CA LEU A 57 -6.48 -9.76 -5.99
C LEU A 57 -7.29 -8.83 -6.92
N PRO A 58 -8.64 -8.75 -6.78
CA PRO A 58 -9.48 -7.95 -7.69
C PRO A 58 -9.12 -6.46 -7.69
N GLN A 59 -8.62 -5.93 -6.57
CA GLN A 59 -8.18 -4.54 -6.44
C GLN A 59 -6.94 -4.20 -7.29
N ALA A 60 -6.20 -5.17 -7.83
CA ALA A 60 -5.03 -4.95 -8.67
C ALA A 60 -5.34 -4.15 -9.94
N ARG A 61 -6.60 -4.12 -10.37
CA ARG A 61 -7.07 -3.41 -11.57
C ARG A 61 -7.24 -1.89 -11.37
N HIS A 62 -7.06 -1.39 -10.15
CA HIS A 62 -7.10 0.05 -9.84
C HIS A 62 -5.69 0.63 -9.76
N ALA A 63 -5.59 1.97 -9.77
CA ALA A 63 -4.31 2.65 -9.60
C ALA A 63 -3.64 2.27 -8.27
N HIS A 64 -2.39 1.87 -8.35
CA HIS A 64 -1.52 1.62 -7.21
C HIS A 64 -0.26 2.48 -7.36
N LEU A 65 0.07 3.18 -6.29
CA LEU A 65 1.26 4.02 -6.23
C LEU A 65 2.23 3.42 -5.20
N LEU A 66 3.44 3.11 -5.63
CA LEU A 66 4.49 2.74 -4.70
C LEU A 66 5.32 3.99 -4.36
N TRP A 67 4.99 4.59 -3.23
CA TRP A 67 5.68 5.78 -2.73
C TRP A 67 7.14 5.51 -2.40
N SER A 68 7.99 6.53 -2.48
CA SER A 68 9.44 6.45 -2.28
C SER A 68 9.86 5.78 -0.97
N GLY A 69 9.14 5.99 0.13
CA GLY A 69 9.40 5.30 1.40
C GLY A 69 9.21 3.79 1.30
N GLY A 70 8.17 3.34 0.61
CA GLY A 70 7.94 1.92 0.32
C GLY A 70 8.95 1.35 -0.67
N ALA A 71 9.26 2.09 -1.75
CA ALA A 71 10.23 1.65 -2.75
C ALA A 71 11.63 1.44 -2.15
N ARG A 72 12.09 2.37 -1.29
CA ARG A 72 13.36 2.22 -0.56
C ARG A 72 13.34 1.01 0.38
N ALA A 73 12.25 0.81 1.13
CA ALA A 73 12.12 -0.36 1.99
C ALA A 73 12.13 -1.68 1.21
N MET A 74 11.53 -1.71 0.01
CA MET A 74 11.59 -2.89 -0.87
C MET A 74 12.99 -3.10 -1.44
N GLU A 75 13.71 -2.03 -1.81
CA GLU A 75 15.09 -2.09 -2.27
C GLU A 75 16.05 -2.63 -1.20
N GLU A 76 15.83 -2.27 0.07
CA GLU A 76 16.59 -2.83 1.20
C GLU A 76 16.37 -4.34 1.39
N LEU A 77 15.14 -4.83 1.16
CA LEU A 77 14.80 -6.23 1.30
C LEU A 77 15.18 -7.06 0.07
N LEU A 78 15.07 -6.47 -1.11
CA LEU A 78 15.28 -7.10 -2.42
C LEU A 78 16.19 -6.19 -3.26
N PRO A 79 17.51 -6.15 -3.01
CA PRO A 79 18.45 -5.30 -3.73
C PRO A 79 18.35 -5.46 -5.25
N GLY A 80 18.25 -4.34 -5.97
CA GLY A 80 18.07 -4.28 -7.42
C GLY A 80 16.63 -4.39 -7.89
N VAL A 81 15.63 -4.46 -7.00
CA VAL A 81 14.22 -4.54 -7.37
C VAL A 81 13.75 -3.30 -8.13
N THR A 82 14.23 -2.10 -7.76
CA THR A 82 13.89 -0.85 -8.45
C THR A 82 14.39 -0.87 -9.89
N GLY A 83 15.64 -1.25 -10.13
CA GLY A 83 16.20 -1.41 -11.47
C GLY A 83 15.42 -2.43 -12.30
N ARG A 84 14.97 -3.52 -11.68
CA ARG A 84 14.19 -4.57 -12.36
C ARG A 84 12.80 -4.09 -12.78
N TRP A 85 12.10 -3.30 -11.93
CA TRP A 85 10.83 -2.67 -12.32
C TRP A 85 11.01 -1.73 -13.51
N LEU A 86 12.02 -0.85 -13.46
CA LEU A 86 12.30 0.10 -14.55
C LEU A 86 12.63 -0.63 -15.87
N ALA A 87 13.45 -1.68 -15.79
CA ALA A 87 13.78 -2.52 -16.95
C ALA A 87 12.56 -3.26 -17.52
N ALA A 88 11.53 -3.49 -16.71
CA ALA A 88 10.26 -4.10 -17.13
C ALA A 88 9.20 -3.07 -17.56
N GLY A 89 9.54 -1.79 -17.69
CA GLY A 89 8.67 -0.73 -18.20
C GLY A 89 7.98 0.11 -17.11
N ALA A 90 8.19 -0.17 -15.82
CA ALA A 90 7.69 0.72 -14.77
C ALA A 90 8.35 2.10 -14.86
N ARG A 91 7.65 3.12 -14.39
CA ARG A 91 8.12 4.51 -14.42
C ARG A 91 8.48 5.00 -13.03
N ARG A 92 9.62 5.71 -12.93
CA ARG A 92 9.97 6.49 -11.76
C ARG A 92 9.58 7.94 -12.00
N ILE A 93 8.55 8.39 -11.33
CA ILE A 93 8.01 9.75 -11.48
C ILE A 93 8.54 10.60 -10.31
N ALA A 94 9.26 11.66 -10.63
CA ALA A 94 9.80 12.63 -9.67
C ALA A 94 8.67 13.42 -9.00
N LEU A 95 8.73 13.64 -7.69
CA LEU A 95 7.74 14.39 -6.95
C LEU A 95 8.36 15.62 -6.27
N PRO A 96 7.69 16.77 -6.33
CA PRO A 96 6.43 17.07 -7.02
C PRO A 96 6.57 17.39 -8.53
N THR A 97 7.77 17.33 -9.11
CA THR A 97 8.04 17.76 -10.51
C THR A 97 7.16 17.05 -11.52
N GLY A 98 6.99 15.74 -11.43
CA GLY A 98 6.19 14.89 -12.32
C GLY A 98 4.75 14.70 -11.83
N LEU A 99 4.21 15.62 -11.02
CA LEU A 99 2.88 15.52 -10.46
C LEU A 99 2.05 16.77 -10.73
N VAL A 100 0.92 16.61 -11.40
CA VAL A 100 -0.13 17.62 -11.53
C VAL A 100 -1.23 17.24 -10.56
N SER A 101 -1.30 17.92 -9.41
CA SER A 101 -2.23 17.53 -8.34
C SER A 101 -3.01 18.71 -7.79
N MET A 102 -4.34 18.58 -7.84
CA MET A 102 -5.26 19.46 -7.12
C MET A 102 -5.57 18.82 -5.76
N GLN A 103 -5.06 19.44 -4.71
CA GLN A 103 -5.36 19.09 -3.33
C GLN A 103 -6.60 19.85 -2.83
N SER A 104 -7.05 19.58 -1.60
CA SER A 104 -8.20 20.29 -1.01
C SER A 104 -8.06 21.83 -1.08
N GLN A 105 -6.85 22.35 -0.96
CA GLN A 105 -6.55 23.80 -0.94
C GLN A 105 -6.17 24.39 -2.30
N GLY A 106 -6.10 23.61 -3.38
CA GLY A 106 -5.75 24.07 -4.71
C GLY A 106 -4.62 23.26 -5.38
N TRP A 107 -4.12 23.78 -6.51
CA TRP A 107 -3.06 23.13 -7.26
C TRP A 107 -1.71 23.22 -6.56
N LEU A 108 -0.99 22.09 -6.49
CA LEU A 108 0.41 22.07 -6.07
C LEU A 108 1.31 22.54 -7.21
N ARG A 109 2.37 23.28 -6.85
CA ARG A 109 3.42 23.65 -7.81
C ARG A 109 4.39 22.49 -8.03
N ARG A 110 4.89 22.38 -9.25
CA ARG A 110 5.86 21.37 -9.67
C ARG A 110 7.29 21.84 -9.33
N TRP A 111 7.61 21.87 -8.03
CA TRP A 111 8.94 22.20 -7.55
C TRP A 111 9.97 21.14 -7.97
N PRO A 112 11.30 21.42 -7.87
CA PRO A 112 12.34 20.41 -8.05
C PRO A 112 12.10 19.16 -7.19
N GLU A 113 12.56 18.02 -7.69
CA GLU A 113 12.38 16.71 -7.05
C GLU A 113 12.85 16.68 -5.60
N THR A 114 12.02 16.18 -4.71
CA THR A 114 12.34 15.86 -3.31
C THR A 114 12.04 14.41 -2.95
N GLN A 115 11.09 13.79 -3.65
CA GLN A 115 10.67 12.41 -3.49
C GLN A 115 10.33 11.83 -4.87
N PHE A 116 9.90 10.56 -4.91
CA PHE A 116 9.47 9.92 -6.14
C PHE A 116 8.36 8.88 -5.88
N VAL A 117 7.74 8.42 -6.94
CA VAL A 117 6.81 7.27 -6.94
C VAL A 117 7.22 6.31 -8.06
N ILE A 118 7.10 5.01 -7.82
CA ILE A 118 7.15 3.99 -8.87
C ILE A 118 5.71 3.75 -9.34
N ALA A 119 5.48 3.93 -10.62
CA ALA A 119 4.20 3.80 -11.29
C ALA A 119 4.27 2.67 -12.33
N CYS A 120 3.41 1.68 -12.18
CA CYS A 120 3.21 0.57 -13.10
C CYS A 120 1.88 -0.12 -12.77
N SER A 121 1.49 -1.09 -13.58
CA SER A 121 0.39 -1.99 -13.20
C SER A 121 0.74 -2.76 -11.93
N ARG A 122 -0.27 -3.12 -11.17
CA ARG A 122 -0.08 -3.96 -9.98
C ARG A 122 0.45 -5.35 -10.34
N ASP A 123 0.06 -5.85 -11.48
CA ASP A 123 0.50 -7.16 -11.97
C ASP A 123 2.00 -7.20 -12.21
N LEU A 124 2.55 -6.15 -12.85
CA LEU A 124 3.99 -5.98 -13.04
C LEU A 124 4.74 -5.82 -11.70
N LEU A 125 4.20 -4.99 -10.81
CA LEU A 125 4.81 -4.73 -9.51
C LEU A 125 4.95 -6.03 -8.69
N ASP A 126 3.85 -6.79 -8.55
CA ASP A 126 3.81 -8.03 -7.79
C ASP A 126 4.66 -9.13 -8.42
N TRP A 127 4.69 -9.20 -9.76
CA TRP A 127 5.49 -10.21 -10.48
C TRP A 127 6.98 -10.01 -10.20
N VAL A 128 7.51 -8.79 -10.32
CA VAL A 128 8.93 -8.50 -10.06
C VAL A 128 9.32 -8.80 -8.61
N ILE A 129 8.47 -8.42 -7.64
CA ILE A 129 8.73 -8.74 -6.23
C ILE A 129 8.83 -10.25 -6.03
N ARG A 130 7.90 -11.02 -6.61
CA ARG A 130 7.88 -12.47 -6.52
C ARG A 130 9.11 -13.09 -7.18
N GLU A 131 9.44 -12.67 -8.42
CA GLU A 131 10.64 -13.11 -9.16
C GLU A 131 11.89 -12.93 -8.31
N ARG A 132 12.06 -11.73 -7.72
CA ARG A 132 13.22 -11.40 -6.89
C ARG A 132 13.28 -12.16 -5.57
N ALA A 133 12.13 -12.35 -4.93
CA ALA A 133 12.07 -13.10 -3.66
C ALA A 133 12.35 -14.59 -3.87
N THR A 134 11.71 -15.22 -4.87
CA THR A 134 11.85 -16.65 -5.13
C THR A 134 13.15 -17.03 -5.86
N ALA A 135 13.97 -16.07 -6.26
CA ALA A 135 15.34 -16.34 -6.72
C ALA A 135 16.24 -16.91 -5.60
N ASP A 136 15.89 -16.70 -4.34
CA ASP A 136 16.57 -17.35 -3.22
C ASP A 136 16.06 -18.79 -3.04
N PRO A 137 16.93 -19.84 -3.13
CA PRO A 137 16.50 -21.24 -3.06
C PRO A 137 15.92 -21.66 -1.70
N ARG A 138 16.13 -20.86 -0.66
CA ARG A 138 15.53 -21.08 0.67
C ARG A 138 14.05 -20.77 0.69
N ILE A 139 13.53 -19.96 -0.25
CA ILE A 139 12.14 -19.55 -0.33
C ILE A 139 11.38 -20.46 -1.30
N LYS A 140 10.49 -21.27 -0.77
CA LYS A 140 9.65 -22.20 -1.53
C LYS A 140 8.19 -21.80 -1.43
N VAL A 141 7.47 -21.83 -2.55
CA VAL A 141 6.04 -21.49 -2.59
C VAL A 141 5.21 -22.77 -2.73
N LEU A 142 4.33 -23.00 -1.77
CA LEU A 142 3.27 -24.01 -1.83
C LEU A 142 2.01 -23.33 -2.36
N SER A 143 1.86 -23.32 -3.69
CA SER A 143 0.67 -22.80 -4.38
C SER A 143 -0.52 -23.73 -4.22
N ARG A 144 -1.74 -23.19 -4.40
CA ARG A 144 -3.02 -23.91 -4.29
C ARG A 144 -3.15 -24.68 -2.97
N THR A 145 -2.67 -24.06 -1.88
CA THR A 145 -2.66 -24.63 -0.55
C THR A 145 -3.33 -23.66 0.43
N GLU A 146 -4.41 -24.11 1.02
CA GLU A 146 -5.20 -23.31 1.97
C GLU A 146 -4.69 -23.50 3.39
N LEU A 147 -4.57 -22.42 4.17
CA LEU A 147 -4.35 -22.49 5.60
C LEU A 147 -5.67 -22.79 6.32
N LEU A 148 -5.71 -23.79 7.16
CA LEU A 148 -6.86 -24.16 7.97
C LEU A 148 -6.78 -23.52 9.37
N CYS A 149 -5.68 -23.72 10.10
CA CYS A 149 -5.47 -23.17 11.44
C CYS A 149 -3.98 -23.06 11.79
N LEU A 150 -3.71 -22.35 12.89
CA LEU A 150 -2.42 -22.36 13.55
C LEU A 150 -2.31 -23.59 14.45
N GLU A 151 -1.11 -24.13 14.58
CA GLU A 151 -0.77 -25.22 15.52
C GLU A 151 0.04 -24.64 16.69
N GLY A 152 -0.26 -25.12 17.90
CA GLY A 152 0.42 -24.69 19.12
C GLY A 152 -0.53 -24.38 20.27
N SER A 153 -0.25 -23.34 21.02
CA SER A 153 -1.02 -22.90 22.19
C SER A 153 -1.07 -21.36 22.28
N SER A 154 -1.80 -20.84 23.27
CA SER A 154 -1.80 -19.40 23.57
C SER A 154 -0.41 -18.84 23.94
N ALA A 155 0.52 -19.69 24.36
CA ALA A 155 1.89 -19.28 24.68
C ALA A 155 2.81 -19.29 23.46
N ARG A 156 2.63 -20.24 22.53
CA ARG A 156 3.52 -20.42 21.37
C ARG A 156 2.80 -21.04 20.18
N VAL A 157 2.96 -20.46 19.01
CA VAL A 157 2.65 -21.07 17.71
C VAL A 157 3.86 -21.87 17.26
N THR A 158 3.65 -23.10 16.84
CA THR A 158 4.69 -24.07 16.45
C THR A 158 4.58 -24.50 14.98
N GLY A 159 3.56 -24.03 14.28
CA GLY A 159 3.32 -24.37 12.89
C GLY A 159 1.91 -24.03 12.42
N VAL A 160 1.53 -24.65 11.32
CA VAL A 160 0.23 -24.47 10.68
C VAL A 160 -0.32 -25.79 10.15
N ARG A 161 -1.65 -25.93 10.12
CA ARG A 161 -2.34 -26.98 9.38
C ARG A 161 -2.80 -26.44 8.03
N VAL A 162 -2.46 -27.13 6.97
CA VAL A 162 -2.79 -26.74 5.60
C VAL A 162 -3.56 -27.84 4.90
N ARG A 163 -4.32 -27.45 3.87
CA ARG A 163 -4.99 -28.37 2.92
C ARG A 163 -4.54 -28.03 1.51
N THR A 164 -4.02 -29.02 0.79
CA THR A 164 -3.66 -28.91 -0.60
C THR A 164 -4.92 -28.99 -1.49
N HIS A 165 -4.80 -28.64 -2.77
CA HIS A 165 -5.95 -28.59 -3.69
C HIS A 165 -6.57 -29.99 -3.97
N ASP A 166 -5.82 -31.06 -3.77
CA ASP A 166 -6.26 -32.46 -3.87
C ASP A 166 -6.90 -32.97 -2.56
N GLY A 167 -7.01 -32.12 -1.55
CA GLY A 167 -7.72 -32.36 -0.29
C GLY A 167 -6.85 -32.96 0.82
N GLU A 168 -5.56 -33.21 0.58
CA GLU A 168 -4.65 -33.70 1.60
C GLU A 168 -4.41 -32.65 2.69
N GLU A 169 -4.61 -33.04 3.96
CA GLU A 169 -4.29 -32.21 5.10
C GLU A 169 -2.95 -32.62 5.72
N ARG A 170 -2.12 -31.63 6.04
CA ARG A 170 -0.85 -31.85 6.70
C ARG A 170 -0.47 -30.72 7.65
N VAL A 171 0.34 -31.05 8.65
CA VAL A 171 0.91 -30.08 9.57
C VAL A 171 2.31 -29.71 9.11
N LEU A 172 2.57 -28.41 8.99
CA LEU A 172 3.88 -27.85 8.73
C LEU A 172 4.40 -27.20 10.02
N THR A 173 5.56 -27.62 10.50
CA THR A 173 6.19 -27.07 11.71
C THR A 173 7.14 -25.92 11.38
N ALA A 174 7.19 -24.90 12.24
CA ALA A 174 8.06 -23.74 12.08
C ALA A 174 8.43 -23.12 13.44
N ASP A 175 9.58 -22.42 13.46
CA ASP A 175 10.02 -21.59 14.59
C ASP A 175 9.30 -20.24 14.57
N LEU A 176 8.93 -19.75 13.36
CA LEU A 176 8.18 -18.52 13.16
C LEU A 176 7.15 -18.68 12.03
N VAL A 177 5.92 -18.31 12.31
CA VAL A 177 4.82 -18.19 11.35
C VAL A 177 4.50 -16.71 11.16
N VAL A 178 4.47 -16.24 9.89
CA VAL A 178 4.13 -14.86 9.54
C VAL A 178 2.82 -14.85 8.75
N ASP A 179 1.78 -14.25 9.30
CA ASP A 179 0.54 -14.02 8.57
C ASP A 179 0.65 -12.74 7.73
N ALA A 180 0.74 -12.92 6.43
CA ALA A 180 0.70 -11.88 5.41
C ALA A 180 -0.44 -12.16 4.39
N SER A 181 -1.50 -12.83 4.83
CA SER A 181 -2.63 -13.25 4.01
C SER A 181 -3.55 -12.11 3.55
N GLY A 182 -3.24 -10.87 3.95
CA GLY A 182 -3.89 -9.68 3.48
C GLY A 182 -5.26 -9.41 4.12
N ARG A 183 -6.13 -8.70 3.40
CA ARG A 183 -7.45 -8.25 3.89
C ARG A 183 -8.34 -9.39 4.37
N GLY A 184 -8.16 -10.58 3.84
CA GLY A 184 -8.90 -11.79 4.21
C GLY A 184 -8.32 -12.57 5.39
N SER A 185 -7.34 -12.01 6.11
CA SER A 185 -6.72 -12.67 7.26
C SER A 185 -7.74 -13.14 8.29
N ARG A 186 -7.54 -14.34 8.75
CA ARG A 186 -8.31 -14.96 9.84
C ARG A 186 -7.52 -14.99 11.15
N ALA A 187 -6.42 -14.22 11.27
CA ALA A 187 -5.57 -14.20 12.46
C ALA A 187 -6.35 -14.02 13.77
N PRO A 188 -7.34 -13.12 13.90
CA PRO A 188 -8.12 -13.00 15.13
C PRO A 188 -8.87 -14.30 15.49
N LEU A 189 -9.39 -15.04 14.50
CA LEU A 189 -10.09 -16.31 14.72
C LEU A 189 -9.11 -17.40 15.10
N TRP A 190 -7.97 -17.51 14.42
CA TRP A 190 -6.94 -18.52 14.74
C TRP A 190 -6.35 -18.31 16.14
N LEU A 191 -6.07 -17.05 16.49
CA LEU A 191 -5.59 -16.70 17.84
C LEU A 191 -6.64 -17.03 18.91
N GLY A 192 -7.91 -16.73 18.64
CA GLY A 192 -9.03 -17.08 19.53
C GLY A 192 -9.14 -18.59 19.75
N ALA A 193 -8.96 -19.41 18.71
CA ALA A 193 -8.95 -20.87 18.81
C ALA A 193 -7.79 -21.41 19.68
N LEU A 194 -6.67 -20.68 19.76
CA LEU A 194 -5.55 -20.98 20.67
C LEU A 194 -5.73 -20.39 22.09
N GLY A 195 -6.84 -19.71 22.38
CA GLY A 195 -7.10 -19.08 23.67
C GLY A 195 -6.44 -17.71 23.87
N VAL A 196 -5.95 -17.08 22.80
CA VAL A 196 -5.42 -15.70 22.85
C VAL A 196 -6.59 -14.71 22.78
N PRO A 197 -6.64 -13.68 23.66
CA PRO A 197 -7.70 -12.67 23.61
C PRO A 197 -7.78 -11.97 22.26
N ALA A 198 -9.00 -11.72 21.78
CA ALA A 198 -9.23 -11.00 20.53
C ALA A 198 -8.57 -9.61 20.56
N PRO A 199 -7.89 -9.19 19.49
CA PRO A 199 -7.35 -7.83 19.38
C PRO A 199 -8.49 -6.82 19.35
N ARG A 200 -8.24 -5.61 19.85
CA ARG A 200 -9.14 -4.48 19.57
C ARG A 200 -9.22 -4.29 18.06
N HIS A 201 -10.43 -4.07 17.58
CA HIS A 201 -10.73 -3.83 16.17
C HIS A 201 -11.32 -2.43 15.99
N GLU A 202 -10.99 -1.77 14.88
CA GLU A 202 -11.55 -0.46 14.52
C GLU A 202 -11.80 -0.40 13.01
N GLU A 203 -12.93 0.18 12.64
CA GLU A 203 -13.34 0.40 11.24
C GLU A 203 -13.74 1.85 11.03
N VAL A 204 -13.44 2.37 9.83
CA VAL A 204 -13.95 3.64 9.33
C VAL A 204 -14.38 3.44 7.88
N ASP A 205 -15.66 3.69 7.60
CA ASP A 205 -16.30 3.48 6.31
C ASP A 205 -16.84 4.80 5.76
N SER A 206 -16.19 5.33 4.74
CA SER A 206 -16.69 6.49 3.96
C SER A 206 -17.60 6.07 2.79
N GLY A 207 -17.88 4.77 2.62
CA GLY A 207 -18.65 4.23 1.49
C GLY A 207 -17.97 4.44 0.15
N LEU A 208 -16.64 4.51 0.13
CA LEU A 208 -15.87 4.76 -1.08
C LEU A 208 -16.02 3.61 -2.08
N ALA A 209 -16.16 3.96 -3.35
CA ALA A 209 -16.08 3.02 -4.47
C ALA A 209 -15.09 3.53 -5.50
N TYR A 210 -14.57 2.61 -6.31
CA TYR A 210 -13.65 2.87 -7.40
C TYR A 210 -14.22 2.36 -8.72
N ALA A 211 -13.93 3.09 -9.80
CA ALA A 211 -14.05 2.62 -11.17
C ALA A 211 -12.72 2.90 -11.87
N SER A 212 -12.18 1.91 -12.58
CA SER A 212 -10.92 2.09 -13.31
C SER A 212 -11.04 1.57 -14.74
N ARG A 213 -10.32 2.22 -15.64
CA ARG A 213 -10.21 1.87 -17.05
C ARG A 213 -8.81 2.17 -17.56
N VAL A 214 -8.31 1.32 -18.46
CA VAL A 214 -7.02 1.52 -19.12
C VAL A 214 -7.24 2.14 -20.48
N PHE A 215 -6.44 3.16 -20.80
CA PHE A 215 -6.45 3.84 -22.08
C PHE A 215 -5.08 3.75 -22.75
N ARG A 216 -5.05 3.77 -24.08
CA ARG A 216 -3.82 3.97 -24.84
C ARG A 216 -3.37 5.41 -24.63
N ALA A 217 -2.16 5.59 -24.16
CA ALA A 217 -1.57 6.92 -23.99
C ALA A 217 -1.26 7.52 -25.38
N PRO A 218 -1.38 8.84 -25.57
CA PRO A 218 -0.93 9.50 -26.80
C PRO A 218 0.57 9.31 -27.02
N ASP A 219 1.00 9.25 -28.28
CA ASP A 219 2.40 9.14 -28.64
C ASP A 219 3.23 10.29 -28.07
N GLY A 220 4.45 10.01 -27.60
CA GLY A 220 5.35 11.02 -27.02
C GLY A 220 5.02 11.41 -25.58
N THR A 221 4.10 10.68 -24.91
CA THR A 221 3.72 10.91 -23.50
C THR A 221 4.45 9.99 -22.52
N GLU A 222 5.61 9.45 -22.91
CA GLU A 222 6.41 8.56 -22.05
C GLU A 222 6.79 9.23 -20.72
N ASP A 223 6.99 10.56 -20.73
CA ASP A 223 7.32 11.38 -19.55
C ASP A 223 6.10 12.14 -18.99
N PHE A 224 4.89 11.77 -19.40
CA PHE A 224 3.69 12.46 -18.93
C PHE A 224 3.56 12.36 -17.41
N PRO A 225 3.15 13.45 -16.71
CA PRO A 225 3.03 13.44 -15.26
C PRO A 225 1.88 12.55 -14.78
N LEU A 226 1.96 12.14 -13.53
CA LEU A 226 0.80 11.67 -12.78
C LEU A 226 -0.16 12.84 -12.60
N VAL A 227 -1.44 12.66 -12.94
CA VAL A 227 -2.46 13.71 -12.79
C VAL A 227 -3.49 13.26 -11.76
N ASN A 228 -3.78 14.12 -10.79
CA ASN A 228 -4.73 13.81 -9.73
C ASN A 228 -5.58 15.04 -9.37
N VAL A 229 -6.89 14.86 -9.31
CA VAL A 229 -7.83 15.87 -8.80
C VAL A 229 -8.53 15.28 -7.59
N GLN A 230 -8.16 15.76 -6.40
CA GLN A 230 -8.73 15.28 -5.14
C GLN A 230 -10.00 16.05 -4.75
N SER A 231 -10.87 15.36 -4.04
CA SER A 231 -12.02 15.97 -3.39
C SER A 231 -11.61 16.86 -2.22
N ASP A 232 -12.53 17.71 -1.80
CA ASP A 232 -12.37 18.57 -0.62
C ASP A 232 -13.42 18.22 0.45
N ALA A 233 -13.00 17.46 1.45
CA ALA A 233 -13.86 16.99 2.53
C ALA A 233 -14.46 18.13 3.39
N ARG A 234 -13.95 19.38 3.26
CA ARG A 234 -14.48 20.56 3.96
C ARG A 234 -15.80 21.04 3.37
N GLN A 235 -16.12 20.69 2.13
CA GLN A 235 -17.31 21.17 1.43
C GLN A 235 -18.59 20.46 1.84
N SER A 236 -18.52 19.45 2.74
CA SER A 236 -19.68 18.68 3.22
C SER A 236 -20.53 18.06 2.09
N VAL A 237 -19.90 17.73 0.97
CA VAL A 237 -20.49 17.02 -0.17
C VAL A 237 -19.79 15.67 -0.35
N PRO A 238 -20.40 14.69 -1.03
CA PRO A 238 -19.73 13.45 -1.39
C PRO A 238 -18.40 13.70 -2.11
N GLY A 239 -17.34 13.05 -1.65
CA GLY A 239 -16.02 13.17 -2.26
C GLY A 239 -16.01 12.52 -3.64
N ARG A 240 -15.40 13.19 -4.63
CA ARG A 240 -15.12 12.65 -5.96
C ARG A 240 -13.69 12.97 -6.34
N THR A 241 -12.94 11.96 -6.77
CA THR A 241 -11.51 12.05 -7.09
C THR A 241 -11.25 11.36 -8.42
N THR A 242 -10.31 11.89 -9.20
CA THR A 242 -9.86 11.29 -10.45
C THR A 242 -8.35 11.26 -10.49
N THR A 243 -7.78 10.18 -11.06
CA THR A 243 -6.33 10.02 -11.16
C THR A 243 -5.96 9.37 -12.49
N ILE A 244 -4.95 9.91 -13.19
CA ILE A 244 -4.24 9.25 -14.29
C ILE A 244 -2.89 8.79 -13.76
N VAL A 245 -2.59 7.52 -13.91
CA VAL A 245 -1.26 6.94 -13.64
C VAL A 245 -0.71 6.41 -14.95
N PRO A 246 0.36 7.02 -15.49
CA PRO A 246 1.08 6.42 -16.60
C PRO A 246 1.71 5.10 -16.15
N ILE A 247 1.46 4.03 -16.90
CA ILE A 247 1.98 2.69 -16.63
C ILE A 247 2.79 2.18 -17.83
N GLU A 248 3.35 0.99 -17.73
CA GLU A 248 4.12 0.36 -18.81
C GLU A 248 3.32 0.24 -20.13
N ASP A 249 4.02 0.02 -21.23
CA ASP A 249 3.50 -0.23 -22.60
C ASP A 249 2.67 0.94 -23.18
N GLY A 250 3.04 2.18 -22.86
CA GLY A 250 2.34 3.36 -23.38
C GLY A 250 0.86 3.41 -22.98
N ARG A 251 0.54 3.07 -21.75
CA ARG A 251 -0.82 3.02 -21.23
C ARG A 251 -1.04 4.01 -20.09
N TRP A 252 -2.25 4.53 -20.01
CA TRP A 252 -2.73 5.29 -18.86
C TRP A 252 -3.78 4.49 -18.10
N LEU A 253 -3.53 4.22 -16.82
CA LEU A 253 -4.52 3.68 -15.91
C LEU A 253 -5.27 4.84 -15.25
N VAL A 254 -6.55 4.97 -15.57
CA VAL A 254 -7.41 6.01 -15.04
C VAL A 254 -8.29 5.42 -13.95
N THR A 255 -8.24 6.01 -12.77
CA THR A 255 -9.06 5.59 -11.62
C THR A 255 -9.92 6.74 -11.14
N LEU A 256 -11.21 6.50 -11.09
CA LEU A 256 -12.23 7.34 -10.48
C LEU A 256 -12.54 6.82 -9.10
N SER A 257 -12.80 7.68 -8.14
CA SER A 257 -13.30 7.26 -6.84
C SER A 257 -14.33 8.24 -6.28
N GLY A 258 -15.23 7.72 -5.48
CA GLY A 258 -16.24 8.55 -4.83
C GLY A 258 -16.71 7.95 -3.53
N THR A 259 -16.92 8.81 -2.52
CA THR A 259 -17.47 8.42 -1.22
C THR A 259 -18.99 8.23 -1.31
N ARG A 260 -19.63 7.84 -0.24
CA ARG A 260 -21.07 7.59 -0.17
C ARG A 260 -21.88 8.71 -0.80
N GLY A 261 -22.73 8.38 -1.78
CA GLY A 261 -23.54 9.33 -2.57
C GLY A 261 -22.76 10.01 -3.73
N GLY A 262 -21.47 9.75 -3.88
CA GLY A 262 -20.62 10.26 -4.97
C GLY A 262 -19.89 9.17 -5.75
N GLN A 263 -20.30 7.89 -5.60
CA GLN A 263 -19.60 6.76 -6.21
C GLN A 263 -19.71 6.79 -7.74
N PRO A 264 -18.64 6.37 -8.47
CA PRO A 264 -18.69 6.19 -9.90
C PRO A 264 -19.54 4.98 -10.29
N GLY A 265 -20.21 5.06 -11.45
CA GLY A 265 -20.88 3.95 -12.12
C GLY A 265 -19.91 2.99 -12.81
N GLY A 266 -20.48 1.94 -13.43
CA GLY A 266 -19.71 0.94 -14.21
C GLY A 266 -19.89 1.07 -15.72
N ALA A 267 -20.75 1.96 -16.19
CA ALA A 267 -20.98 2.15 -17.61
C ALA A 267 -19.87 3.01 -18.25
N ALA A 268 -19.53 2.70 -19.49
CA ALA A 268 -18.42 3.34 -20.19
C ALA A 268 -18.66 4.83 -20.48
N ASP A 269 -19.89 5.20 -20.79
CA ASP A 269 -20.34 6.58 -21.03
C ASP A 269 -20.40 7.41 -19.74
N GLU A 270 -20.74 6.79 -18.62
CA GLU A 270 -20.72 7.43 -17.30
C GLU A 270 -19.28 7.72 -16.82
N PHE A 271 -18.29 6.95 -17.28
CA PHE A 271 -16.90 7.06 -16.83
C PHE A 271 -16.30 8.44 -17.16
N GLU A 272 -16.41 8.90 -18.42
CA GLU A 272 -15.90 10.22 -18.81
C GLU A 272 -16.73 11.35 -18.21
N THR A 273 -18.05 11.20 -18.14
CA THR A 273 -18.95 12.15 -17.48
C THR A 273 -18.56 12.36 -16.03
N PHE A 274 -18.28 11.27 -15.31
CA PHE A 274 -17.79 11.36 -13.93
C PHE A 274 -16.43 12.07 -13.87
N ALA A 275 -15.49 11.71 -14.74
CA ALA A 275 -14.15 12.33 -14.78
C ALA A 275 -14.20 13.84 -14.99
N ARG A 276 -15.19 14.36 -15.72
CA ARG A 276 -15.42 15.79 -15.94
C ARG A 276 -16.18 16.48 -14.80
N SER A 277 -16.94 15.72 -14.00
CA SER A 277 -17.84 16.24 -12.94
C SER A 277 -17.15 16.50 -11.60
N VAL A 278 -15.85 16.21 -11.47
CA VAL A 278 -15.07 16.45 -10.25
C VAL A 278 -14.67 17.93 -10.14
N ARG A 279 -13.94 18.32 -9.11
CA ARG A 279 -13.57 19.73 -8.84
C ARG A 279 -12.85 20.44 -10.01
N HIS A 280 -12.19 19.70 -10.91
CA HIS A 280 -11.62 20.22 -12.14
C HIS A 280 -11.68 19.13 -13.23
N PRO A 281 -12.11 19.46 -14.47
CA PRO A 281 -12.38 18.49 -15.53
C PRO A 281 -11.14 17.93 -16.22
N VAL A 282 -9.92 18.35 -15.86
CA VAL A 282 -8.68 18.06 -16.58
C VAL A 282 -8.48 16.58 -16.91
N VAL A 283 -8.82 15.66 -16.00
CA VAL A 283 -8.67 14.22 -16.28
C VAL A 283 -9.65 13.77 -17.37
N GLY A 284 -10.91 14.21 -17.30
CA GLY A 284 -11.91 13.93 -18.34
C GLY A 284 -11.54 14.56 -19.70
N GLU A 285 -10.88 15.72 -19.69
CA GLU A 285 -10.37 16.39 -20.91
C GLU A 285 -9.18 15.59 -21.50
N LEU A 286 -8.24 15.15 -20.67
CA LEU A 286 -7.06 14.40 -21.10
C LEU A 286 -7.39 13.02 -21.69
N ILE A 287 -8.47 12.38 -21.25
CA ILE A 287 -8.87 11.06 -21.76
C ILE A 287 -9.89 11.13 -22.90
N ASN A 288 -10.34 12.32 -23.25
CA ASN A 288 -11.35 12.52 -24.28
C ASN A 288 -10.88 12.01 -25.65
N GLY A 289 -11.63 11.08 -26.22
CA GLY A 289 -11.32 10.48 -27.53
C GLY A 289 -10.17 9.49 -27.52
N LEU A 290 -9.59 9.14 -26.38
CA LEU A 290 -8.56 8.08 -26.30
C LEU A 290 -9.17 6.69 -26.48
N GLU A 291 -8.42 5.80 -27.11
CA GLU A 291 -8.77 4.39 -27.23
C GLU A 291 -8.80 3.73 -25.85
N ALA A 292 -9.94 3.16 -25.48
CA ALA A 292 -10.07 2.37 -24.27
C ALA A 292 -9.58 0.94 -24.52
N LEU A 293 -8.60 0.51 -23.73
CA LEU A 293 -7.97 -0.83 -23.82
C LEU A 293 -8.61 -1.84 -22.88
N SER A 294 -9.54 -1.43 -22.01
CA SER A 294 -10.23 -2.32 -21.09
C SER A 294 -11.68 -1.89 -20.85
N ASP A 295 -12.49 -2.79 -20.31
CA ASP A 295 -13.77 -2.44 -19.71
C ASP A 295 -13.56 -1.65 -18.41
N VAL A 296 -14.66 -1.03 -17.92
CA VAL A 296 -14.68 -0.37 -16.62
C VAL A 296 -14.77 -1.42 -15.51
N VAL A 297 -13.81 -1.43 -14.61
CA VAL A 297 -13.80 -2.32 -13.44
C VAL A 297 -14.19 -1.54 -12.20
N VAL A 298 -15.21 -2.01 -11.47
CA VAL A 298 -15.74 -1.35 -10.27
C VAL A 298 -15.44 -2.17 -9.01
N THR A 299 -14.98 -1.51 -7.95
CA THR A 299 -14.81 -2.08 -6.60
C THR A 299 -15.49 -1.21 -5.56
N ARG A 300 -16.29 -1.84 -4.67
CA ARG A 300 -17.06 -1.17 -3.60
C ARG A 300 -16.66 -1.60 -2.19
N SER A 301 -15.69 -2.49 -2.04
CA SER A 301 -15.26 -3.02 -0.74
C SER A 301 -13.98 -2.31 -0.27
N THR A 302 -14.11 -1.16 0.37
CA THR A 302 -13.01 -0.22 0.64
C THR A 302 -12.95 0.31 2.07
N VAL A 303 -13.55 -0.39 3.03
CA VAL A 303 -13.56 -0.01 4.46
C VAL A 303 -12.14 0.00 5.01
N ASN A 304 -11.74 1.09 5.67
CA ASN A 304 -10.53 1.10 6.49
C ASN A 304 -10.75 0.21 7.70
N ARG A 305 -9.81 -0.71 7.96
CA ARG A 305 -9.91 -1.68 9.05
C ARG A 305 -8.55 -1.83 9.72
N ARG A 306 -8.51 -1.87 11.06
CA ARG A 306 -7.30 -2.10 11.83
C ARG A 306 -7.54 -3.03 13.01
N ASN A 307 -6.67 -4.05 13.13
CA ASN A 307 -6.54 -4.89 14.31
C ASN A 307 -5.31 -4.42 15.12
N TYR A 308 -5.52 -4.10 16.39
CA TYR A 308 -4.45 -3.61 17.29
C TYR A 308 -3.74 -4.80 17.96
N PHE A 309 -3.07 -5.65 17.17
CA PHE A 309 -2.35 -6.81 17.66
C PHE A 309 -1.25 -6.45 18.67
N GLU A 310 -0.61 -5.27 18.49
CA GLU A 310 0.42 -4.75 19.38
C GLU A 310 -0.07 -4.43 20.80
N LYS A 311 -1.39 -4.39 21.00
CA LYS A 311 -2.03 -4.15 22.30
C LYS A 311 -2.48 -5.42 23.02
N VAL A 312 -2.34 -6.57 22.40
CA VAL A 312 -2.62 -7.85 23.02
C VAL A 312 -1.54 -8.14 24.07
N LYS A 313 -1.93 -8.26 25.36
CA LYS A 313 -0.99 -8.36 26.48
C LYS A 313 -0.13 -9.62 26.44
N SER A 314 -0.75 -10.76 26.09
CA SER A 314 -0.09 -12.08 26.05
C SER A 314 0.00 -12.54 24.60
N TRP A 315 0.89 -11.91 23.81
CA TRP A 315 1.13 -12.29 22.44
C TRP A 315 1.90 -13.62 22.36
N PRO A 316 1.45 -14.62 21.57
CA PRO A 316 2.16 -15.91 21.48
C PRO A 316 3.53 -15.75 20.84
N GLU A 317 4.49 -16.53 21.32
CA GLU A 317 5.77 -16.68 20.62
C GLU A 317 5.56 -17.37 19.27
N GLY A 318 6.47 -17.12 18.32
CA GLY A 318 6.46 -17.81 17.03
C GLY A 318 5.35 -17.35 16.06
N PHE A 319 4.62 -16.25 16.32
CA PHE A 319 3.59 -15.74 15.42
C PHE A 319 3.66 -14.22 15.23
N VAL A 320 3.60 -13.77 13.98
CA VAL A 320 3.63 -12.35 13.60
C VAL A 320 2.59 -12.10 12.51
N VAL A 321 1.97 -10.90 12.50
CA VAL A 321 1.00 -10.47 11.48
C VAL A 321 1.53 -9.23 10.77
N LEU A 322 1.48 -9.20 9.43
CA LEU A 322 2.02 -8.13 8.59
C LEU A 322 1.02 -7.63 7.54
N GLY A 323 1.26 -6.43 7.03
CA GLY A 323 0.55 -5.85 5.89
C GLY A 323 -0.94 -5.66 6.12
N ASP A 324 -1.75 -5.93 5.10
CA ASP A 324 -3.21 -5.77 5.15
C ASP A 324 -3.91 -6.70 6.15
N ALA A 325 -3.23 -7.71 6.67
CA ALA A 325 -3.71 -8.54 7.76
C ALA A 325 -3.75 -7.76 9.09
N VAL A 326 -2.87 -6.76 9.26
CA VAL A 326 -2.89 -5.83 10.41
C VAL A 326 -3.87 -4.69 10.17
N ALA A 327 -3.75 -4.01 9.02
CA ALA A 327 -4.60 -2.89 8.69
C ALA A 327 -4.77 -2.74 7.18
N THR A 328 -6.01 -2.53 6.76
CA THR A 328 -6.37 -2.17 5.38
C THR A 328 -6.76 -0.71 5.34
N TYR A 329 -6.31 -0.04 4.31
CA TYR A 329 -6.59 1.37 4.08
C TYR A 329 -7.44 1.54 2.83
N ASN A 330 -8.14 2.64 2.79
CA ASN A 330 -8.76 3.10 1.57
C ASN A 330 -7.67 3.32 0.49
N PRO A 331 -7.77 2.65 -0.68
CA PRO A 331 -6.72 2.69 -1.71
C PRO A 331 -6.38 4.08 -2.24
N VAL A 332 -7.27 5.07 -2.13
CA VAL A 332 -7.05 6.44 -2.62
C VAL A 332 -5.78 7.09 -2.07
N TYR A 333 -5.31 6.65 -0.90
CA TYR A 333 -4.08 7.19 -0.27
C TYR A 333 -2.81 6.51 -0.76
N GLY A 334 -2.88 5.34 -1.38
CA GLY A 334 -1.74 4.60 -1.93
C GLY A 334 -0.75 4.07 -0.88
N HIS A 335 -1.09 4.02 0.41
CA HIS A 335 -0.14 3.70 1.48
C HIS A 335 0.10 2.20 1.70
N GLY A 336 -0.84 1.33 1.34
CA GLY A 336 -0.82 -0.10 1.69
C GLY A 336 0.49 -0.82 1.34
N LEU A 337 1.00 -0.61 0.12
CA LEU A 337 2.27 -1.20 -0.35
C LEU A 337 3.48 -0.74 0.48
N SER A 338 3.55 0.56 0.75
CA SER A 338 4.65 1.16 1.51
C SER A 338 4.65 0.69 2.96
N VAL A 339 3.46 0.59 3.59
CA VAL A 339 3.31 0.07 4.96
C VAL A 339 3.69 -1.41 5.03
N ALA A 340 3.30 -2.21 4.03
CA ALA A 340 3.69 -3.62 3.95
C ALA A 340 5.21 -3.79 3.87
N ALA A 341 5.88 -2.98 3.05
CA ALA A 341 7.33 -2.99 2.92
C ALA A 341 8.03 -2.58 4.23
N GLN A 342 7.60 -1.47 4.84
CA GLN A 342 8.15 -1.01 6.12
C GLN A 342 7.87 -2.00 7.26
N GLY A 343 6.74 -2.71 7.23
CA GLY A 343 6.44 -3.80 8.16
C GLY A 343 7.41 -4.98 8.00
N ALA A 344 7.77 -5.34 6.77
CA ALA A 344 8.75 -6.39 6.51
C ALA A 344 10.19 -5.96 6.89
N VAL A 345 10.55 -4.69 6.70
CA VAL A 345 11.81 -4.12 7.23
C VAL A 345 11.82 -4.21 8.76
N ALA A 346 10.72 -3.85 9.42
CA ALA A 346 10.62 -3.96 10.88
C ALA A 346 10.77 -5.42 11.38
N LEU A 347 10.28 -6.40 10.63
CA LEU A 347 10.53 -7.84 10.90
C LEU A 347 12.02 -8.14 10.79
N ARG A 348 12.66 -7.80 9.66
CA ARG A 348 14.11 -8.02 9.44
C ARG A 348 14.96 -7.41 10.55
N ASP A 349 14.73 -6.15 10.89
CA ASP A 349 15.55 -5.43 11.87
C ASP A 349 15.45 -6.03 13.27
N ASN A 350 14.27 -6.55 13.64
CA ASN A 350 14.11 -7.29 14.89
C ASN A 350 14.78 -8.67 14.85
N LEU A 351 14.76 -9.34 13.70
CA LEU A 351 15.48 -10.61 13.51
C LEU A 351 17.00 -10.41 13.59
N VAL A 352 17.53 -9.37 12.96
CA VAL A 352 18.94 -8.98 13.06
C VAL A 352 19.34 -8.70 14.52
N SER A 353 18.51 -7.94 15.23
CA SER A 353 18.83 -7.51 16.59
C SER A 353 18.70 -8.61 17.63
N HIS A 354 17.87 -9.63 17.41
CA HIS A 354 17.50 -10.58 18.46
C HIS A 354 17.63 -12.06 18.05
N GLY A 355 17.62 -12.38 16.76
CA GLY A 355 17.55 -13.76 16.26
C GLY A 355 16.13 -14.33 16.21
N LEU A 356 15.94 -15.37 15.38
CA LEU A 356 14.63 -15.95 15.06
C LEU A 356 13.89 -16.56 16.25
N THR A 357 14.62 -17.17 17.18
CA THR A 357 14.07 -17.92 18.32
C THR A 357 14.12 -17.14 19.64
N ALA A 358 14.49 -15.85 19.60
CA ALA A 358 14.64 -15.04 20.80
C ALA A 358 13.31 -14.87 21.55
N PRO A 359 13.33 -14.92 22.89
CA PRO A 359 12.13 -14.68 23.69
C PRO A 359 11.50 -13.30 23.38
N ARG A 360 10.19 -13.29 23.29
CA ARG A 360 9.38 -12.08 23.00
C ARG A 360 9.68 -11.41 21.65
N LEU A 361 10.37 -12.10 20.72
CA LEU A 361 10.62 -11.58 19.37
C LEU A 361 9.30 -11.18 18.69
N ALA A 362 8.33 -12.09 18.65
CA ALA A 362 7.05 -11.86 17.98
C ALA A 362 6.33 -10.61 18.51
N ALA A 363 6.28 -10.42 19.83
CA ALA A 363 5.69 -9.22 20.45
C ALA A 363 6.47 -7.93 20.13
N LYS A 364 7.81 -8.00 19.99
CA LYS A 364 8.64 -6.85 19.59
C LYS A 364 8.39 -6.47 18.14
N VAL A 365 8.35 -7.45 17.23
CA VAL A 365 8.02 -7.27 15.82
C VAL A 365 6.63 -6.64 15.68
N GLN A 366 5.62 -7.18 16.40
CA GLN A 366 4.25 -6.67 16.31
C GLN A 366 4.14 -5.20 16.72
N ARG A 367 4.90 -4.77 17.75
CA ARG A 367 4.99 -3.35 18.14
C ARG A 367 5.75 -2.49 17.12
N ALA A 368 6.78 -3.03 16.49
CA ALA A 368 7.53 -2.30 15.46
C ALA A 368 6.68 -2.11 14.19
N VAL A 369 5.96 -3.12 13.75
CA VAL A 369 5.00 -3.09 12.63
C VAL A 369 3.89 -2.06 12.85
N ALA A 370 3.44 -1.89 14.10
CA ALA A 370 2.39 -0.93 14.42
C ALA A 370 2.77 0.53 14.15
N ARG A 371 4.07 0.88 14.05
CA ARG A 371 4.51 2.27 13.82
C ARG A 371 4.13 2.80 12.43
N PRO A 372 4.56 2.19 11.29
CA PRO A 372 4.13 2.62 9.97
C PRO A 372 2.62 2.47 9.77
N VAL A 373 2.01 1.43 10.36
CA VAL A 373 0.56 1.23 10.34
C VAL A 373 -0.18 2.41 10.97
N SER A 374 0.27 2.90 12.15
CA SER A 374 -0.39 4.00 12.85
C SER A 374 -0.38 5.30 12.04
N LEU A 375 0.76 5.63 11.41
CA LEU A 375 0.86 6.83 10.58
C LEU A 375 -0.12 6.78 9.39
N ALA A 376 -0.09 5.69 8.63
CA ALA A 376 -0.98 5.53 7.48
C ALA A 376 -2.46 5.47 7.89
N TRP A 377 -2.76 4.85 9.04
CA TRP A 377 -4.11 4.82 9.62
C TRP A 377 -4.64 6.22 9.92
N GLU A 378 -3.86 7.03 10.61
CA GLU A 378 -4.26 8.40 10.97
C GLU A 378 -4.46 9.29 9.75
N LEU A 379 -3.60 9.17 8.73
CA LEU A 379 -3.76 9.89 7.46
C LEU A 379 -5.05 9.49 6.73
N ALA A 380 -5.34 8.20 6.63
CA ALA A 380 -6.51 7.69 5.92
C ALA A 380 -7.81 8.01 6.65
N VAL A 381 -7.94 7.61 7.93
CA VAL A 381 -9.20 7.76 8.68
C VAL A 381 -9.48 9.21 9.06
N GLY A 382 -8.43 10.01 9.29
CA GLY A 382 -8.56 11.44 9.59
C GLY A 382 -9.20 12.23 8.47
N GLN A 383 -9.08 11.76 7.22
CA GLN A 383 -9.75 12.35 6.07
C GLN A 383 -11.11 11.69 5.80
N ASP A 384 -11.19 10.35 5.79
CA ASP A 384 -12.39 9.60 5.44
C ASP A 384 -13.59 9.90 6.34
N ILE A 385 -13.36 10.08 7.64
CA ILE A 385 -14.42 10.36 8.62
C ILE A 385 -15.11 11.70 8.41
N GLN A 386 -14.59 12.55 7.56
CA GLN A 386 -15.10 13.90 7.33
C GLN A 386 -16.16 13.96 6.24
N TYR A 387 -16.24 12.94 5.40
CA TYR A 387 -17.22 12.92 4.32
C TYR A 387 -18.62 12.63 4.85
N PRO A 388 -19.67 13.19 4.23
CA PRO A 388 -21.05 12.92 4.60
C PRO A 388 -21.36 11.43 4.60
N GLY A 389 -22.03 10.97 5.63
CA GLY A 389 -22.43 9.56 5.79
C GLY A 389 -21.29 8.61 6.13
N ALA A 390 -20.08 9.10 6.43
CA ALA A 390 -19.00 8.26 6.93
C ALA A 390 -19.32 7.69 8.31
N VAL A 391 -19.05 6.39 8.48
CA VAL A 391 -19.28 5.64 9.72
C VAL A 391 -17.95 5.37 10.39
N GLY A 392 -17.83 5.67 11.67
CA GLY A 392 -16.63 5.45 12.46
C GLY A 392 -16.54 6.37 13.68
N LYS A 393 -15.44 6.26 14.43
CA LYS A 393 -15.21 7.08 15.59
C LYS A 393 -14.96 8.53 15.19
N GLN A 394 -15.79 9.43 15.69
CA GLN A 394 -15.68 10.86 15.43
C GLN A 394 -14.44 11.49 16.11
N PRO A 395 -13.76 12.45 15.46
CA PRO A 395 -12.58 13.11 16.00
C PRO A 395 -12.92 13.97 17.22
N GLY A 396 -12.12 13.84 18.28
CA GLY A 396 -12.22 14.69 19.48
C GLY A 396 -11.71 16.12 19.26
N GLY A 397 -11.75 16.96 20.31
CA GLY A 397 -11.37 18.37 20.23
C GLY A 397 -9.93 18.60 19.78
N ALA A 398 -8.97 17.83 20.29
CA ALA A 398 -7.56 17.92 19.91
C ALA A 398 -7.34 17.56 18.42
N ALA A 399 -8.02 16.54 17.90
CA ALA A 399 -7.95 16.17 16.50
C ALA A 399 -8.54 17.27 15.58
N ARG A 400 -9.60 17.95 16.01
CA ARG A 400 -10.16 19.11 15.29
C ARG A 400 -9.20 20.30 15.23
N LEU A 401 -8.44 20.54 16.30
CA LEU A 401 -7.43 21.60 16.30
C LEU A 401 -6.25 21.25 15.38
N LEU A 402 -5.75 20.01 15.46
CA LEU A 402 -4.71 19.51 14.57
C LEU A 402 -5.13 19.65 13.10
N ARG A 403 -6.39 19.35 12.79
CA ARG A 403 -6.93 19.50 11.45
C ARG A 403 -6.82 20.94 10.92
N ARG A 404 -7.14 21.97 11.72
CA ARG A 404 -6.97 23.38 11.32
C ARG A 404 -5.52 23.68 10.94
N TYR A 405 -4.58 23.10 11.69
CA TYR A 405 -3.16 23.21 11.35
C TYR A 405 -2.85 22.53 10.01
N VAL A 406 -3.35 21.30 9.79
CA VAL A 406 -3.15 20.56 8.54
C VAL A 406 -3.78 21.32 7.36
N ASP A 407 -4.97 21.86 7.49
CA ASP A 407 -5.62 22.67 6.45
C ASP A 407 -4.77 23.90 6.08
N ARG A 408 -4.21 24.57 7.08
CA ARG A 408 -3.31 25.71 6.87
C ARG A 408 -1.99 25.30 6.23
N LEU A 409 -1.46 24.13 6.63
CA LEU A 409 -0.24 23.53 6.04
C LEU A 409 -0.46 23.19 4.56
N LEU A 410 -1.57 22.54 4.21
CA LEU A 410 -1.93 22.23 2.82
C LEU A 410 -2.07 23.50 1.98
N LEU A 411 -2.71 24.55 2.51
CA LEU A 411 -2.77 25.85 1.85
C LEU A 411 -1.36 26.43 1.62
N THR A 412 -0.50 26.38 2.64
CA THR A 412 0.86 26.92 2.54
C THR A 412 1.69 26.13 1.52
N ALA A 413 1.51 24.82 1.46
CA ALA A 413 2.20 23.96 0.51
C ALA A 413 1.90 24.30 -0.95
N THR A 414 0.76 24.91 -1.29
CA THR A 414 0.46 25.33 -2.67
C THR A 414 1.45 26.38 -3.21
N GLY A 415 2.11 27.12 -2.34
CA GLY A 415 3.01 28.23 -2.72
C GLY A 415 4.30 28.33 -1.90
N HIS A 416 4.69 27.29 -1.14
CA HIS A 416 5.91 27.33 -0.31
C HIS A 416 6.73 26.03 -0.43
N PRO A 417 7.93 26.05 -1.09
CA PRO A 417 8.67 24.83 -1.44
C PRO A 417 9.09 23.98 -0.24
N ALA A 418 9.53 24.59 0.88
CA ALA A 418 9.96 23.85 2.06
C ALA A 418 8.78 23.13 2.75
N VAL A 419 7.57 23.74 2.75
CA VAL A 419 6.37 23.12 3.30
C VAL A 419 5.90 21.98 2.38
N THR A 420 5.95 22.17 1.05
CA THR A 420 5.68 21.12 0.06
C THR A 420 6.61 19.93 0.28
N LYS A 421 7.93 20.17 0.44
CA LYS A 421 8.90 19.11 0.72
C LYS A 421 8.54 18.33 1.99
N ALA A 422 8.29 19.03 3.10
CA ALA A 422 7.94 18.37 4.37
C ALA A 422 6.64 17.56 4.26
N LEU A 423 5.64 18.07 3.50
CA LEU A 423 4.39 17.35 3.21
C LEU A 423 4.67 16.07 2.43
N PHE A 424 5.47 16.12 1.35
CA PHE A 424 5.82 14.94 0.57
C PHE A 424 6.65 13.93 1.36
N ASP A 425 7.58 14.37 2.21
CA ASP A 425 8.36 13.47 3.09
C ASP A 425 7.43 12.60 3.96
N VAL A 426 6.34 13.17 4.48
CA VAL A 426 5.37 12.45 5.32
C VAL A 426 4.38 11.65 4.47
N MET A 427 3.83 12.22 3.40
CA MET A 427 2.85 11.54 2.55
C MET A 427 3.43 10.32 1.85
N THR A 428 4.70 10.37 1.46
CA THR A 428 5.40 9.23 0.83
C THR A 428 5.95 8.22 1.84
N LEU A 429 5.66 8.40 3.14
CA LEU A 429 6.20 7.58 4.24
C LEU A 429 7.73 7.52 4.26
N SER A 430 8.39 8.58 3.77
CA SER A 430 9.86 8.72 3.72
C SER A 430 10.42 9.48 4.91
N GLY A 431 9.58 10.16 5.67
CA GLY A 431 9.96 10.93 6.85
C GLY A 431 8.93 10.81 7.99
N PRO A 432 9.35 11.14 9.21
CA PRO A 432 8.46 11.09 10.37
C PRO A 432 7.44 12.24 10.33
N PRO A 433 6.23 12.07 10.88
CA PRO A 433 5.19 13.11 10.93
C PRO A 433 5.65 14.37 11.70
N THR A 434 6.64 14.24 12.60
CA THR A 434 7.25 15.36 13.31
C THR A 434 7.94 16.36 12.38
N ALA A 435 8.25 15.99 11.14
CA ALA A 435 8.78 16.89 10.12
C ALA A 435 7.82 18.08 9.86
N LEU A 436 6.51 17.85 9.96
CA LEU A 436 5.49 18.88 9.75
C LEU A 436 5.39 19.91 10.88
N VAL A 437 5.89 19.59 12.07
CA VAL A 437 5.84 20.47 13.25
C VAL A 437 7.22 21.00 13.64
N ARG A 438 8.22 20.90 12.78
CA ARG A 438 9.53 21.56 13.00
C ARG A 438 9.35 23.07 13.06
N PRO A 439 10.09 23.81 13.91
CA PRO A 439 9.90 25.25 14.13
C PRO A 439 9.87 26.07 12.82
N GLY A 440 10.77 25.79 11.87
CA GLY A 440 10.80 26.48 10.59
C GLY A 440 9.57 26.21 9.71
N ILE A 441 9.01 25.00 9.77
CA ILE A 441 7.77 24.65 9.05
C ILE A 441 6.57 25.30 9.73
N VAL A 442 6.48 25.26 11.05
CA VAL A 442 5.40 25.93 11.80
C VAL A 442 5.39 27.43 11.48
N LEU A 443 6.55 28.07 11.49
CA LEU A 443 6.67 29.50 11.16
C LEU A 443 6.23 29.79 9.72
N ALA A 444 6.62 28.95 8.76
CA ALA A 444 6.18 29.06 7.37
C ALA A 444 4.67 28.90 7.24
N VAL A 445 4.07 27.92 7.92
CA VAL A 445 2.63 27.68 7.95
C VAL A 445 1.86 28.85 8.54
N LEU A 446 2.38 29.47 9.60
CA LEU A 446 1.77 30.67 10.20
C LEU A 446 1.80 31.87 9.24
N ARG A 447 2.88 32.04 8.46
CA ARG A 447 3.01 33.12 7.45
C ARG A 447 2.13 32.84 6.23
N GLY A 448 1.96 31.57 5.84
CA GLY A 448 1.20 31.16 4.66
C GLY A 448 2.06 31.00 3.41
N PRO A 449 1.42 30.82 2.24
CA PRO A 449 2.13 30.64 0.97
C PRO A 449 2.91 31.89 0.58
N THR A 450 4.10 31.71 0.01
CA THR A 450 4.96 32.81 -0.47
C THR A 450 4.65 33.20 -1.93
N LEU A 451 3.92 32.37 -2.65
CA LEU A 451 3.47 32.61 -4.02
C LEU A 451 1.94 32.48 -4.09
N PRO A 452 1.27 33.21 -5.00
CA PRO A 452 -0.17 33.11 -5.18
C PRO A 452 -0.57 31.69 -5.59
N GLN A 453 -1.83 31.31 -5.33
CA GLN A 453 -2.36 30.02 -5.76
C GLN A 453 -2.42 29.95 -7.29
N LEU A 454 -2.18 28.76 -7.84
CA LEU A 454 -2.38 28.49 -9.26
C LEU A 454 -3.89 28.42 -9.57
N THR A 455 -4.30 29.08 -10.65
CA THR A 455 -5.70 29.10 -11.13
C THR A 455 -6.01 27.99 -12.12
N ALA A 456 -4.97 27.36 -12.70
CA ALA A 456 -5.08 26.30 -13.71
C ALA A 456 -4.15 25.12 -13.35
N PRO A 457 -4.38 23.93 -13.92
CA PRO A 457 -3.47 22.79 -13.79
C PRO A 457 -2.07 23.18 -14.26
N PRO A 458 -0.99 22.84 -13.51
CA PRO A 458 0.38 23.18 -13.90
C PRO A 458 0.92 22.19 -14.97
N LEU A 459 0.18 21.95 -16.03
CA LEU A 459 0.64 21.27 -17.24
C LEU A 459 1.47 22.25 -18.07
N THR A 460 2.53 21.79 -18.70
CA THR A 460 3.30 22.55 -19.67
C THR A 460 2.57 22.59 -21.01
N ASP A 461 2.87 23.60 -21.85
CA ASP A 461 2.30 23.70 -23.21
C ASP A 461 2.59 22.42 -24.03
N ARG A 462 3.78 21.83 -23.86
CA ARG A 462 4.14 20.57 -24.51
C ARG A 462 3.25 19.41 -24.02
N GLU A 463 3.01 19.28 -22.73
CA GLU A 463 2.15 18.23 -22.17
C GLU A 463 0.71 18.38 -22.64
N LEU A 464 0.20 19.62 -22.71
CA LEU A 464 -1.12 19.92 -23.27
C LEU A 464 -1.20 19.58 -24.77
N ALA A 465 -0.21 19.98 -25.54
CA ALA A 465 -0.15 19.69 -26.98
C ALA A 465 -0.09 18.18 -27.27
N LEU A 466 0.70 17.43 -26.52
CA LEU A 466 0.80 15.97 -26.64
C LEU A 466 -0.53 15.28 -26.32
N ALA A 467 -1.19 15.72 -25.24
CA ALA A 467 -2.47 15.15 -24.81
C ALA A 467 -3.61 15.42 -25.79
N GLN A 468 -3.53 16.51 -26.59
CA GLN A 468 -4.52 16.90 -27.58
C GLN A 468 -4.19 16.39 -28.99
N SER A 469 -3.03 15.79 -29.20
CA SER A 469 -2.63 15.27 -30.52
C SER A 469 -3.57 14.13 -30.95
N PRO A 470 -4.11 14.15 -32.17
CA PRO A 470 -4.95 13.08 -32.68
C PRO A 470 -4.14 11.78 -32.68
N GLN A 471 -4.72 10.71 -32.12
CA GLN A 471 -4.11 9.39 -32.22
C GLN A 471 -4.01 9.01 -33.69
N LYS A 472 -2.81 8.62 -34.14
CA LYS A 472 -2.67 7.99 -35.44
C LYS A 472 -3.42 6.66 -35.38
N THR A 473 -4.54 6.60 -36.07
CA THR A 473 -5.25 5.32 -36.28
C THR A 473 -4.28 4.36 -36.96
N PRO A 474 -4.11 3.11 -36.47
CA PRO A 474 -3.19 2.15 -37.03
C PRO A 474 -3.55 1.75 -38.46
#